data_b3b5ca95e38c73a3f6fc01824da9b3e4
#
_entry.id   b3b5ca95e38c73a3f6fc01824da9b3e4
#
_cell.length_a   1.000
_cell.length_b   1.000
_cell.length_c   1.000
_cell.angle_alpha   90.00
_cell.angle_beta   90.00
_cell.angle_gamma   90.00
#
_symmetry.space_group_name_H-M   'P 1'
#
loop_
_entity.id
_entity.type
_entity.pdbx_description
1 polymer ?
#
loop_
_entity_poly.entity_id
_entity_poly.type
_entity_poly.pdbx_seq_one_letter_code
_entity_poly.pdbx_strand_id
1 'polypeptide(L)'
;SLFDLSNKNTDKYGDEILEIVCLDLEGVLIPEIWIGVAERTGVESLKATTRDIPDYDQLMKQRLRIMDTHKLGISDVKEVIGSLEPLDGAIAFLKNLRRDFQVIILSDTFYEFAEPFMMKLSLPTIFCHNLEIDQNGRIIDYHLRLKDHKRKAVESLKNLNFTVYAAGDSYNDTSMLEAADR
;
A
#
# COMPACT_ATOMS: atom_id res chain seq x y z
N SER A 1 -11.73 -5.27 -23.79
CA SER A 1 -11.60 -6.54 -23.06
C SER A 1 -10.16 -6.64 -22.54
N LEU A 2 -9.97 -7.00 -21.28
CA LEU A 2 -8.65 -7.28 -20.67
C LEU A 2 -7.85 -8.36 -21.45
N PHE A 3 -8.51 -9.03 -22.37
CA PHE A 3 -7.98 -10.11 -23.21
C PHE A 3 -8.30 -9.87 -24.70
N ASP A 4 -8.33 -8.60 -25.13
CA ASP A 4 -8.41 -8.30 -26.55
C ASP A 4 -7.09 -8.67 -27.22
N LEU A 5 -7.07 -9.81 -27.86
CA LEU A 5 -5.91 -10.39 -28.53
C LEU A 5 -5.56 -9.72 -29.87
N SER A 6 -6.32 -8.69 -30.29
CA SER A 6 -6.11 -8.01 -31.58
C SER A 6 -4.96 -7.00 -31.55
N ASN A 7 -4.46 -6.60 -30.37
CA ASN A 7 -3.37 -5.62 -30.23
C ASN A 7 -2.30 -6.16 -29.25
N LYS A 8 -1.72 -7.31 -29.58
CA LYS A 8 -0.66 -7.91 -28.79
C LYS A 8 0.63 -7.14 -28.97
N ASN A 9 1.12 -6.51 -27.89
CA ASN A 9 2.53 -6.16 -27.78
C ASN A 9 3.31 -7.47 -27.71
N THR A 10 4.18 -7.72 -28.65
CA THR A 10 5.09 -8.87 -28.64
C THR A 10 6.52 -8.40 -28.41
N ASP A 11 7.30 -9.22 -27.75
CA ASP A 11 8.73 -9.00 -27.61
C ASP A 11 9.46 -9.25 -28.94
N LYS A 12 10.81 -9.12 -28.94
CA LYS A 12 11.66 -9.36 -30.10
C LYS A 12 11.62 -10.81 -30.64
N TYR A 13 11.02 -11.75 -29.93
CA TYR A 13 10.86 -13.14 -30.30
C TYR A 13 9.42 -13.48 -30.71
N GLY A 14 8.49 -12.51 -30.64
CA GLY A 14 7.09 -12.70 -30.96
C GLY A 14 6.24 -13.20 -29.80
N ASP A 15 6.80 -13.27 -28.58
CA ASP A 15 6.08 -13.64 -27.37
C ASP A 15 5.22 -12.47 -26.86
N GLU A 16 4.06 -12.79 -26.29
CA GLU A 16 3.15 -11.82 -25.73
C GLU A 16 3.76 -11.15 -24.49
N ILE A 17 3.87 -9.82 -24.51
CA ILE A 17 4.36 -9.06 -23.36
C ILE A 17 3.22 -8.96 -22.34
N LEU A 18 3.42 -9.54 -21.17
CA LEU A 18 2.53 -9.40 -20.03
C LEU A 18 2.92 -8.16 -19.25
N GLU A 19 2.01 -7.21 -19.12
CA GLU A 19 2.25 -5.94 -18.43
C GLU A 19 1.50 -5.89 -17.11
N ILE A 20 2.18 -5.43 -16.05
CA ILE A 20 1.60 -5.26 -14.72
C ILE A 20 2.05 -3.93 -14.11
N VAL A 21 1.14 -3.27 -13.40
CA VAL A 21 1.43 -2.03 -12.68
C VAL A 21 1.42 -2.30 -11.18
N CYS A 22 2.51 -1.94 -10.52
CA CYS A 22 2.66 -1.94 -9.07
C CYS A 22 2.48 -0.51 -8.54
N LEU A 23 1.49 -0.30 -7.68
CA LEU A 23 1.19 1.01 -7.09
C LEU A 23 1.44 0.98 -5.58
N ASP A 24 1.97 2.05 -5.02
CA ASP A 24 1.78 2.30 -3.60
C ASP A 24 0.32 2.67 -3.31
N LEU A 25 -0.08 2.61 -2.06
CA LEU A 25 -1.45 2.89 -1.61
C LEU A 25 -1.59 4.30 -1.04
N GLU A 26 -0.86 4.57 0.06
CA GLU A 26 -0.91 5.85 0.77
C GLU A 26 -0.17 6.92 -0.04
N GLY A 27 -0.73 8.13 -0.16
CA GLY A 27 -0.20 9.18 -1.02
C GLY A 27 -0.49 9.02 -2.52
N VAL A 28 -0.86 7.83 -2.98
CA VAL A 28 -1.18 7.53 -4.39
C VAL A 28 -2.69 7.34 -4.60
N LEU A 29 -3.34 6.52 -3.80
CA LEU A 29 -4.77 6.20 -3.93
C LEU A 29 -5.60 6.68 -2.73
N ILE A 30 -4.99 6.74 -1.56
CA ILE A 30 -5.64 7.15 -0.30
C ILE A 30 -4.75 8.15 0.46
N PRO A 31 -5.32 8.93 1.38
CA PRO A 31 -4.53 9.77 2.28
C PRO A 31 -3.63 8.94 3.19
N GLU A 32 -2.61 9.58 3.74
CA GLU A 32 -1.74 9.03 4.78
C GLU A 32 -2.55 8.67 6.04
N ILE A 33 -2.63 7.38 6.37
CA ILE A 33 -3.49 6.88 7.45
C ILE A 33 -3.06 7.43 8.81
N TRP A 34 -1.77 7.40 9.12
CA TRP A 34 -1.26 7.86 10.40
C TRP A 34 -1.45 9.37 10.63
N ILE A 35 -1.39 10.15 9.56
CA ILE A 35 -1.72 11.58 9.61
C ILE A 35 -3.21 11.75 9.93
N GLY A 36 -4.08 11.02 9.26
CA GLY A 36 -5.51 11.02 9.54
C GLY A 36 -5.84 10.61 10.97
N VAL A 37 -5.18 9.57 11.50
CA VAL A 37 -5.34 9.13 12.89
C VAL A 37 -4.90 10.23 13.86
N ALA A 38 -3.74 10.86 13.63
CA ALA A 38 -3.23 11.93 14.46
C ALA A 38 -4.21 13.12 14.53
N GLU A 39 -4.72 13.55 13.37
CA GLU A 39 -5.65 14.68 13.28
C GLU A 39 -6.98 14.40 13.97
N ARG A 40 -7.53 13.22 13.77
CA ARG A 40 -8.83 12.84 14.33
C ARG A 40 -8.79 12.62 15.85
N THR A 41 -7.69 12.05 16.34
CA THR A 41 -7.50 11.75 17.77
C THR A 41 -6.88 12.91 18.55
N GLY A 42 -6.32 13.91 17.87
CA GLY A 42 -5.56 15.02 18.48
C GLY A 42 -4.18 14.60 18.99
N VAL A 43 -3.69 13.43 18.60
CA VAL A 43 -2.38 12.90 19.04
C VAL A 43 -1.32 13.23 17.99
N GLU A 44 -0.83 14.47 18.01
CA GLU A 44 0.12 15.01 17.00
C GLU A 44 1.38 14.16 16.81
N SER A 45 1.86 13.49 17.87
CA SER A 45 3.05 12.64 17.79
C SER A 45 2.91 11.42 16.88
N LEU A 46 1.70 11.06 16.46
CA LEU A 46 1.45 10.01 15.44
C LEU A 46 1.72 10.49 14.00
N LYS A 47 1.87 11.79 13.75
CA LYS A 47 2.19 12.35 12.44
C LYS A 47 3.62 12.05 11.96
N ALA A 48 4.51 11.62 12.86
CA ALA A 48 5.87 11.27 12.48
C ALA A 48 5.88 10.22 11.36
N THR A 49 6.72 10.45 10.36
CA THR A 49 6.89 9.59 9.18
C THR A 49 8.32 9.06 9.09
N THR A 50 8.62 8.26 8.09
CA THR A 50 9.99 7.81 7.79
C THR A 50 10.94 8.96 7.41
N ARG A 51 10.43 10.15 7.11
CA ARG A 51 11.23 11.37 6.93
C ARG A 51 11.79 11.89 8.26
N ASP A 52 11.04 11.68 9.35
CA ASP A 52 11.42 12.10 10.70
C ASP A 52 12.22 11.01 11.42
N ILE A 53 11.81 9.76 11.24
CA ILE A 53 12.44 8.55 11.82
C ILE A 53 12.67 7.55 10.68
N PRO A 54 13.86 7.56 10.05
CA PRO A 54 14.12 6.72 8.88
C PRO A 54 14.06 5.20 9.14
N ASP A 55 14.30 4.78 10.36
CA ASP A 55 14.17 3.38 10.75
C ASP A 55 12.70 3.02 10.99
N TYR A 56 12.14 2.20 10.10
CA TYR A 56 10.73 1.82 10.15
C TYR A 56 10.35 1.09 11.45
N ASP A 57 11.24 0.23 11.98
CA ASP A 57 10.97 -0.49 13.23
C ASP A 57 10.92 0.47 14.43
N GLN A 58 11.82 1.45 14.48
CA GLN A 58 11.77 2.50 15.50
C GLN A 58 10.49 3.33 15.39
N LEU A 59 10.12 3.72 14.19
CA LEU A 59 8.90 4.48 13.94
C LEU A 59 7.66 3.71 14.40
N MET A 60 7.54 2.44 14.03
CA MET A 60 6.40 1.61 14.41
C MET A 60 6.35 1.36 15.93
N LYS A 61 7.46 1.05 16.55
CA LYS A 61 7.53 0.91 18.01
C LYS A 61 7.16 2.19 18.76
N GLN A 62 7.52 3.34 18.22
CA GLN A 62 7.09 4.62 18.77
C GLN A 62 5.58 4.80 18.65
N ARG A 63 4.99 4.53 17.47
CA ARG A 63 3.55 4.62 17.22
C ARG A 63 2.77 3.70 18.17
N LEU A 64 3.20 2.45 18.34
CA LEU A 64 2.55 1.51 19.26
C LEU A 64 2.57 2.00 20.71
N ARG A 65 3.70 2.56 21.19
CA ARG A 65 3.78 3.15 22.53
C ARG A 65 2.87 4.37 22.70
N ILE A 66 2.79 5.23 21.69
CA ILE A 66 1.90 6.40 21.70
C ILE A 66 0.44 5.94 21.76
N MET A 67 0.05 4.98 20.94
CA MET A 67 -1.30 4.43 20.95
C MET A 67 -1.66 3.81 22.30
N ASP A 68 -0.74 3.05 22.88
CA ASP A 68 -0.93 2.47 24.21
C ASP A 68 -1.10 3.54 25.30
N THR A 69 -0.25 4.57 25.29
CA THR A 69 -0.32 5.70 26.24
C THR A 69 -1.66 6.43 26.14
N HIS A 70 -2.19 6.59 24.93
CA HIS A 70 -3.46 7.26 24.69
C HIS A 70 -4.66 6.31 24.70
N LYS A 71 -4.46 5.02 25.01
CA LYS A 71 -5.49 3.97 25.03
C LYS A 71 -6.24 3.84 23.68
N LEU A 72 -5.55 4.07 22.58
CA LEU A 72 -6.09 3.91 21.23
C LEU A 72 -5.92 2.45 20.79
N GLY A 73 -7.00 1.83 20.36
CA GLY A 73 -7.01 0.47 19.82
C GLY A 73 -7.34 0.43 18.33
N ILE A 74 -7.46 -0.79 17.81
CA ILE A 74 -7.79 -1.01 16.40
C ILE A 74 -9.15 -0.40 16.03
N SER A 75 -10.12 -0.39 16.95
CA SER A 75 -11.44 0.18 16.70
C SER A 75 -11.38 1.68 16.44
N ASP A 76 -10.56 2.42 17.22
CA ASP A 76 -10.39 3.86 17.06
C ASP A 76 -9.77 4.17 15.68
N VAL A 77 -8.74 3.41 15.30
CA VAL A 77 -8.10 3.57 13.98
C VAL A 77 -9.06 3.23 12.85
N LYS A 78 -9.81 2.13 12.95
CA LYS A 78 -10.81 1.74 11.94
C LYS A 78 -11.94 2.78 11.80
N GLU A 79 -12.36 3.41 12.88
CA GLU A 79 -13.34 4.51 12.83
C GLU A 79 -12.79 5.70 12.05
N VAL A 80 -11.54 6.09 12.32
CA VAL A 80 -10.88 7.16 11.56
C VAL A 80 -10.79 6.80 10.09
N ILE A 81 -10.23 5.64 9.76
CA ILE A 81 -10.05 5.17 8.38
C ILE A 81 -11.38 5.08 7.65
N GLY A 82 -12.44 4.61 8.30
CA GLY A 82 -13.78 4.53 7.74
C GLY A 82 -14.35 5.90 7.30
N SER A 83 -13.89 6.98 7.96
CA SER A 83 -14.26 8.36 7.62
C SER A 83 -13.41 8.99 6.50
N LEU A 84 -12.29 8.37 6.14
CA LEU A 84 -11.43 8.85 5.06
C LEU A 84 -11.98 8.40 3.70
N GLU A 85 -11.79 9.25 2.70
CA GLU A 85 -12.12 8.91 1.32
C GLU A 85 -10.84 8.72 0.49
N PRO A 86 -10.89 7.90 -0.59
CA PRO A 86 -9.82 7.88 -1.57
C PRO A 86 -9.52 9.28 -2.11
N LEU A 87 -8.28 9.49 -2.53
CA LEU A 87 -7.86 10.76 -3.13
C LEU A 87 -8.71 11.09 -4.37
N ASP A 88 -8.88 12.38 -4.63
CA ASP A 88 -9.64 12.85 -5.79
C ASP A 88 -9.14 12.23 -7.09
N GLY A 89 -10.05 11.57 -7.79
CA GLY A 89 -9.74 10.88 -9.04
C GLY A 89 -9.15 9.46 -8.88
N ALA A 90 -8.76 9.03 -7.69
CA ALA A 90 -8.10 7.72 -7.46
C ALA A 90 -8.96 6.54 -7.93
N ILE A 91 -10.27 6.57 -7.65
CA ILE A 91 -11.19 5.50 -8.08
C ILE A 91 -11.27 5.42 -9.60
N ALA A 92 -11.41 6.56 -10.26
CA ALA A 92 -11.48 6.63 -11.72
C ALA A 92 -10.14 6.22 -12.37
N PHE A 93 -9.04 6.67 -11.81
CA PHE A 93 -7.68 6.29 -12.22
C PHE A 93 -7.48 4.78 -12.13
N LEU A 94 -7.75 4.18 -10.97
CA LEU A 94 -7.57 2.74 -10.75
C LEU A 94 -8.48 1.90 -11.66
N LYS A 95 -9.73 2.35 -11.86
CA LYS A 95 -10.67 1.70 -12.78
C LYS A 95 -10.16 1.73 -14.24
N ASN A 96 -9.63 2.87 -14.68
CA ASN A 96 -9.10 3.01 -16.04
C ASN A 96 -7.82 2.19 -16.22
N LEU A 97 -6.91 2.23 -15.25
CA LEU A 97 -5.67 1.47 -15.28
C LEU A 97 -5.93 -0.04 -15.36
N ARG A 98 -6.87 -0.54 -14.55
CA ARG A 98 -7.27 -1.97 -14.55
C ARG A 98 -7.97 -2.43 -15.83
N ARG A 99 -8.37 -1.52 -16.71
CA ARG A 99 -8.91 -1.88 -18.01
C ARG A 99 -7.81 -2.32 -18.98
N ASP A 100 -6.63 -1.72 -18.85
CA ASP A 100 -5.54 -1.89 -19.82
C ASP A 100 -4.38 -2.72 -19.23
N PHE A 101 -4.24 -2.78 -17.89
CA PHE A 101 -3.18 -3.47 -17.19
C PHE A 101 -3.70 -4.37 -16.06
N GLN A 102 -2.92 -5.38 -15.71
CA GLN A 102 -3.03 -6.00 -14.41
C GLN A 102 -2.47 -5.02 -13.36
N VAL A 103 -3.05 -4.97 -12.16
CA VAL A 103 -2.65 -4.01 -11.13
C VAL A 103 -2.51 -4.71 -9.80
N ILE A 104 -1.40 -4.48 -9.12
CA ILE A 104 -1.15 -4.89 -7.72
C ILE A 104 -0.78 -3.66 -6.92
N ILE A 105 -1.36 -3.54 -5.73
CA ILE A 105 -0.96 -2.54 -4.74
C ILE A 105 0.10 -3.17 -3.84
N LEU A 106 1.23 -2.48 -3.68
CA LEU A 106 2.34 -2.84 -2.79
C LEU A 106 2.48 -1.74 -1.75
N SER A 107 2.12 -2.01 -0.50
CA SER A 107 2.06 -0.97 0.53
C SER A 107 2.72 -1.38 1.83
N ASP A 108 3.34 -0.42 2.52
CA ASP A 108 3.88 -0.60 3.88
C ASP A 108 2.81 -0.43 4.98
N THR A 109 1.55 -0.35 4.61
CA THR A 109 0.41 -0.36 5.53
C THR A 109 0.10 -1.78 6.04
N PHE A 110 -1.02 -1.94 6.73
CA PHE A 110 -1.48 -3.20 7.31
C PHE A 110 -2.83 -3.60 6.72
N TYR A 111 -3.10 -4.90 6.58
CA TYR A 111 -4.38 -5.40 6.07
C TYR A 111 -5.56 -4.86 6.89
N GLU A 112 -5.40 -4.77 8.21
CA GLU A 112 -6.43 -4.29 9.13
C GLU A 112 -6.76 -2.80 8.91
N PHE A 113 -5.80 -2.01 8.42
CA PHE A 113 -5.99 -0.61 8.06
C PHE A 113 -6.49 -0.44 6.61
N ALA A 114 -6.04 -1.28 5.70
CA ALA A 114 -6.46 -1.23 4.30
C ALA A 114 -7.92 -1.68 4.10
N GLU A 115 -8.43 -2.57 4.95
CA GLU A 115 -9.74 -3.21 4.82
C GLU A 115 -10.90 -2.24 4.50
N PRO A 116 -11.08 -1.09 5.20
CA PRO A 116 -12.17 -0.16 4.91
C PRO A 116 -12.10 0.46 3.50
N PHE A 117 -10.90 0.57 2.92
CA PHE A 117 -10.72 1.13 1.58
C PHE A 117 -10.93 0.09 0.47
N MET A 118 -10.82 -1.19 0.76
CA MET A 118 -10.89 -2.23 -0.28
C MET A 118 -12.20 -2.19 -1.05
N MET A 119 -13.33 -2.01 -0.37
CA MET A 119 -14.63 -1.88 -1.04
C MET A 119 -14.71 -0.59 -1.87
N LYS A 120 -14.20 0.53 -1.35
CA LYS A 120 -14.20 1.83 -2.04
C LYS A 120 -13.34 1.79 -3.31
N LEU A 121 -12.27 1.00 -3.32
CA LEU A 121 -11.34 0.81 -4.44
C LEU A 121 -11.71 -0.40 -5.33
N SER A 122 -12.89 -1.00 -5.16
CA SER A 122 -13.38 -2.15 -5.94
C SER A 122 -12.49 -3.40 -5.81
N LEU A 123 -12.10 -3.73 -4.59
CA LEU A 123 -11.35 -4.94 -4.20
C LEU A 123 -10.06 -5.16 -5.02
N PRO A 124 -9.11 -4.23 -5.00
CA PRO A 124 -7.84 -4.42 -5.68
C PRO A 124 -7.03 -5.52 -5.00
N THR A 125 -6.12 -6.15 -5.75
CA THR A 125 -5.09 -7.01 -5.16
C THR A 125 -4.11 -6.13 -4.39
N ILE A 126 -3.84 -6.47 -3.13
CA ILE A 126 -2.90 -5.75 -2.27
C ILE A 126 -1.96 -6.71 -1.54
N PHE A 127 -0.68 -6.36 -1.49
CA PHE A 127 0.32 -6.96 -0.62
C PHE A 127 0.78 -5.91 0.38
N CYS A 128 0.54 -6.19 1.65
CA CYS A 128 0.95 -5.33 2.76
C CYS A 128 1.28 -6.18 4.01
N HIS A 129 1.35 -5.57 5.16
CA HIS A 129 1.75 -6.20 6.42
C HIS A 129 0.55 -6.59 7.28
N ASN A 130 0.78 -7.18 8.44
CA ASN A 130 -0.25 -7.53 9.42
C ASN A 130 0.05 -6.89 10.77
N LEU A 131 -1.00 -6.58 11.50
CA LEU A 131 -0.90 -6.19 12.91
C LEU A 131 -1.12 -7.42 13.81
N GLU A 132 -0.51 -7.39 14.98
CA GLU A 132 -0.86 -8.28 16.08
C GLU A 132 -1.78 -7.53 17.04
N ILE A 133 -3.00 -8.07 17.21
CA ILE A 133 -4.07 -7.42 17.98
C ILE A 133 -4.51 -8.40 19.07
N ASP A 134 -4.54 -7.93 20.32
CA ASP A 134 -5.02 -8.74 21.42
C ASP A 134 -6.56 -8.84 21.45
N GLN A 135 -7.07 -9.69 22.35
CA GLN A 135 -8.52 -9.93 22.51
C GLN A 135 -9.34 -8.70 22.95
N ASN A 136 -8.66 -7.64 23.41
CA ASN A 136 -9.27 -6.37 23.79
C ASN A 136 -9.21 -5.32 22.68
N GLY A 137 -8.66 -5.66 21.50
CA GLY A 137 -8.51 -4.75 20.38
C GLY A 137 -7.28 -3.82 20.49
N ARG A 138 -6.35 -4.08 21.42
CA ARG A 138 -5.10 -3.34 21.53
C ARG A 138 -4.12 -3.84 20.48
N ILE A 139 -3.48 -2.93 19.75
CA ILE A 139 -2.42 -3.28 18.81
C ILE A 139 -1.13 -3.46 19.62
N ILE A 140 -0.63 -4.69 19.69
CA ILE A 140 0.50 -5.07 20.55
C ILE A 140 1.81 -5.20 19.77
N ASP A 141 1.75 -5.55 18.49
CA ASP A 141 2.91 -5.66 17.61
C ASP A 141 2.49 -5.62 16.15
N TYR A 142 3.45 -5.73 15.25
CA TYR A 142 3.23 -5.82 13.81
C TYR A 142 4.17 -6.85 13.18
N HIS A 143 3.76 -7.41 12.05
CA HIS A 143 4.50 -8.41 11.31
C HIS A 143 4.72 -7.97 9.87
N LEU A 144 5.97 -7.72 9.50
CA LEU A 144 6.32 -7.48 8.11
C LEU A 144 6.05 -8.74 7.29
N ARG A 145 5.31 -8.61 6.20
CA ARG A 145 5.15 -9.69 5.23
C ARG A 145 6.50 -10.24 4.76
N LEU A 146 7.42 -9.33 4.47
CA LEU A 146 8.75 -9.62 3.99
C LEU A 146 9.58 -8.34 4.08
N LYS A 147 10.84 -8.44 4.45
CA LYS A 147 11.74 -7.29 4.39
C LYS A 147 11.96 -6.88 2.94
N ASP A 148 11.86 -5.57 2.65
CA ASP A 148 11.97 -5.00 1.31
C ASP A 148 10.97 -5.64 0.33
N HIS A 149 9.72 -5.78 0.81
CA HIS A 149 8.70 -6.58 0.11
C HIS A 149 8.28 -5.97 -1.23
N LYS A 150 8.29 -4.64 -1.36
CA LYS A 150 7.93 -3.94 -2.61
C LYS A 150 8.91 -4.31 -3.73
N ARG A 151 10.22 -4.17 -3.49
CA ARG A 151 11.26 -4.57 -4.46
C ARG A 151 11.17 -6.04 -4.80
N LYS A 152 11.08 -6.91 -3.79
CA LYS A 152 11.03 -8.37 -4.01
C LYS A 152 9.77 -8.81 -4.76
N ALA A 153 8.65 -8.13 -4.56
CA ALA A 153 7.44 -8.38 -5.35
C ALA A 153 7.67 -8.05 -6.82
N VAL A 154 8.25 -6.89 -7.12
CA VAL A 154 8.60 -6.49 -8.49
C VAL A 154 9.56 -7.48 -9.14
N GLU A 155 10.66 -7.84 -8.46
CA GLU A 155 11.63 -8.82 -8.95
C GLU A 155 10.97 -10.19 -9.25
N SER A 156 10.05 -10.63 -8.39
CA SER A 156 9.30 -11.88 -8.58
C SER A 156 8.37 -11.81 -9.79
N LEU A 157 7.69 -10.69 -10.01
CA LEU A 157 6.84 -10.50 -11.18
C LEU A 157 7.67 -10.48 -12.47
N LYS A 158 8.84 -9.85 -12.47
CA LYS A 158 9.79 -9.90 -13.61
C LYS A 158 10.26 -11.33 -13.90
N ASN A 159 10.51 -12.13 -12.87
CA ASN A 159 10.85 -13.55 -13.02
C ASN A 159 9.68 -14.39 -13.60
N LEU A 160 8.45 -13.89 -13.50
CA LEU A 160 7.27 -14.46 -14.16
C LEU A 160 7.01 -13.88 -15.57
N ASN A 161 8.01 -13.22 -16.17
CA ASN A 161 7.98 -12.59 -17.49
C ASN A 161 7.02 -11.39 -17.62
N PHE A 162 6.69 -10.71 -16.49
CA PHE A 162 5.99 -9.45 -16.58
C PHE A 162 6.97 -8.31 -16.89
N THR A 163 6.54 -7.38 -17.75
CA THR A 163 7.07 -6.02 -17.78
C THR A 163 6.38 -5.24 -16.66
N VAL A 164 7.15 -4.75 -15.70
CA VAL A 164 6.63 -4.13 -14.48
C VAL A 164 6.77 -2.61 -14.55
N TYR A 165 5.64 -1.92 -14.44
CA TYR A 165 5.56 -0.48 -14.19
C TYR A 165 5.37 -0.26 -12.70
N ALA A 166 5.99 0.75 -12.11
CA ALA A 166 5.81 1.08 -10.72
C ALA A 166 5.53 2.56 -10.51
N ALA A 167 4.69 2.88 -9.54
CA ALA A 167 4.44 4.25 -9.10
C ALA A 167 4.30 4.32 -7.58
N GLY A 168 4.94 5.33 -7.00
CA GLY A 168 4.92 5.63 -5.57
C GLY A 168 5.32 7.09 -5.36
N ASP A 169 5.11 7.63 -4.15
CA ASP A 169 5.31 9.05 -3.85
C ASP A 169 6.36 9.30 -2.76
N SER A 170 6.92 8.25 -2.19
CA SER A 170 7.80 8.36 -1.02
C SER A 170 9.16 7.68 -1.20
N TYR A 171 10.09 7.97 -0.27
CA TYR A 171 11.40 7.30 -0.24
C TYR A 171 11.30 5.79 -0.04
N ASN A 172 10.24 5.31 0.60
CA ASN A 172 10.00 3.88 0.80
C ASN A 172 9.76 3.14 -0.53
N ASP A 173 9.40 3.87 -1.58
CA ASP A 173 9.13 3.32 -2.90
C ASP A 173 10.38 3.23 -3.78
N THR A 174 11.48 3.90 -3.39
CA THR A 174 12.68 4.00 -4.23
C THR A 174 13.17 2.62 -4.69
N SER A 175 13.25 1.65 -3.79
CA SER A 175 13.72 0.29 -4.15
C SER A 175 12.75 -0.45 -5.07
N MET A 176 11.46 -0.19 -4.97
CA MET A 176 10.43 -0.67 -5.89
C MET A 176 10.59 -0.06 -7.28
N LEU A 177 10.73 1.28 -7.32
CA LEU A 177 10.88 2.03 -8.58
C LEU A 177 12.16 1.64 -9.32
N GLU A 178 13.28 1.47 -8.60
CA GLU A 178 14.56 1.04 -9.18
C GLU A 178 14.51 -0.39 -9.74
N ALA A 179 13.70 -1.28 -9.15
CA ALA A 179 13.56 -2.66 -9.60
C ALA A 179 12.63 -2.79 -10.81
N ALA A 180 11.70 -1.86 -11.01
CA ALA A 180 10.73 -1.87 -12.10
C ALA A 180 11.40 -1.60 -13.45
N ASP A 181 10.71 -1.92 -14.53
CA ASP A 181 11.17 -1.65 -15.90
C ASP A 181 10.87 -0.20 -16.30
N ARG A 182 9.84 0.39 -15.70
CA ARG A 182 9.38 1.78 -15.94
C ARG A 182 8.69 2.35 -14.72
#